data_c916f8cb0455eefd2c692aa0c21f9802
#
_entry.id   c916f8cb0455eefd2c692aa0c21f9802
#
_cell.length_a   1.000
_cell.length_b   1.000
_cell.length_c   1.000
_cell.angle_alpha   90.00
_cell.angle_beta   90.00
_cell.angle_gamma   90.00
#
_symmetry.space_group_name_H-M   'P 1'
#
loop_
_entity.id
_entity.type
_entity.pdbx_description
1 polymer ?
#
loop_
_entity_poly.entity_id
_entity_poly.type
_entity_poly.pdbx_seq_one_letter_code
_entity_poly.pdbx_strand_id
1 'polypeptide(L)'
;MKHLILFENYHQNGVDLKSLEEYLLRFRIPLEKWGKGYAKTLSHLFREIESGECTILEERGNILREIEFAMCEMFYHDGKNLFKLIEQKQVFNDGRTRIRDKESSVSEKMMIGEDPLETLIRGVEEELGIILGESQIEEVGDVKKTESSQSFPGLITRYKGHNFTCFLNQDQYSHNGYVEIQKDKSTYFIWEEYTS
;
A
#
# COMPACT_ATOMS: atom_id res chain seq x y z
N MET A 1 -23.28 -14.88 -0.91
CA MET A 1 -23.45 -13.61 -1.63
C MET A 1 -22.53 -12.60 -0.97
N LYS A 2 -21.56 -12.03 -1.70
CA LYS A 2 -20.73 -10.92 -1.23
C LYS A 2 -21.54 -9.65 -1.50
N HIS A 3 -21.89 -8.89 -0.49
CA HIS A 3 -22.54 -7.60 -0.69
C HIS A 3 -21.46 -6.52 -0.65
N LEU A 4 -21.18 -5.91 -1.79
CA LEU A 4 -20.39 -4.69 -1.95
C LEU A 4 -21.29 -3.52 -1.54
N ILE A 5 -21.47 -3.31 -0.22
CA ILE A 5 -22.59 -2.46 0.26
C ILE A 5 -22.21 -0.97 0.33
N LEU A 6 -20.93 -0.63 0.55
CA LEU A 6 -20.59 0.77 0.81
C LEU A 6 -20.10 1.54 -0.40
N PHE A 7 -19.30 0.95 -1.26
CA PHE A 7 -18.73 1.69 -2.38
C PHE A 7 -19.78 2.01 -3.47
N GLU A 8 -20.62 1.04 -3.86
CA GLU A 8 -21.69 1.28 -4.84
C GLU A 8 -22.76 2.23 -4.29
N ASN A 9 -23.12 2.11 -3.01
CA ASN A 9 -24.03 3.04 -2.34
C ASN A 9 -23.40 4.44 -2.12
N TYR A 10 -22.07 4.51 -1.95
CA TYR A 10 -21.34 5.76 -1.75
C TYR A 10 -21.42 6.67 -2.98
N HIS A 11 -21.15 6.13 -4.16
CA HIS A 11 -21.24 6.90 -5.41
C HIS A 11 -22.67 7.22 -5.84
N GLN A 12 -23.66 6.43 -5.39
CA GLN A 12 -25.07 6.63 -5.76
C GLN A 12 -25.86 7.51 -4.78
N ASN A 13 -25.52 7.51 -3.47
CA ASN A 13 -26.35 8.10 -2.42
C ASN A 13 -25.62 9.07 -1.47
N GLY A 14 -24.32 9.36 -1.67
CA GLY A 14 -23.56 10.30 -0.84
C GLY A 14 -23.48 9.87 0.64
N VAL A 15 -22.79 8.77 0.93
CA VAL A 15 -22.54 8.36 2.33
C VAL A 15 -21.67 9.43 2.99
N ASP A 16 -22.13 9.98 4.12
CA ASP A 16 -21.37 10.91 4.93
C ASP A 16 -20.64 10.21 6.10
N LEU A 17 -19.77 10.96 6.76
CA LEU A 17 -18.98 10.44 7.88
C LEU A 17 -19.86 9.86 9.00
N LYS A 18 -21.04 10.45 9.23
CA LYS A 18 -21.98 10.01 10.26
C LYS A 18 -22.60 8.66 9.90
N SER A 19 -22.99 8.48 8.66
CA SER A 19 -23.53 7.21 8.16
C SER A 19 -22.50 6.09 8.25
N LEU A 20 -21.22 6.38 7.97
CA LEU A 20 -20.13 5.41 8.16
C LEU A 20 -19.96 5.06 9.65
N GLU A 21 -20.00 6.05 10.54
CA GLU A 21 -19.91 5.84 11.98
C GLU A 21 -21.02 4.90 12.47
N GLU A 22 -22.27 5.22 12.15
CA GLU A 22 -23.45 4.42 12.53
C GLU A 22 -23.35 3.00 11.97
N TYR A 23 -22.85 2.84 10.74
CA TYR A 23 -22.65 1.53 10.13
C TYR A 23 -21.61 0.69 10.90
N LEU A 24 -20.44 1.26 11.22
CA LEU A 24 -19.38 0.57 11.96
C LEU A 24 -19.84 0.18 13.37
N LEU A 25 -20.59 1.04 14.05
CA LEU A 25 -21.14 0.77 15.38
C LEU A 25 -22.12 -0.40 15.40
N ARG A 26 -22.91 -0.61 14.34
CA ARG A 26 -23.78 -1.80 14.22
C ARG A 26 -22.99 -3.11 14.28
N PHE A 27 -21.75 -3.11 13.77
CA PHE A 27 -20.84 -4.25 13.85
C PHE A 27 -19.95 -4.22 15.11
N ARG A 28 -20.27 -3.36 16.08
CA ARG A 28 -19.55 -3.23 17.37
C ARG A 28 -18.07 -2.91 17.20
N ILE A 29 -17.71 -2.16 16.15
CA ILE A 29 -16.33 -1.68 15.98
C ILE A 29 -16.00 -0.67 17.08
N PRO A 30 -14.88 -0.85 17.82
CA PRO A 30 -14.54 -0.03 18.96
C PRO A 30 -13.95 1.32 18.56
N LEU A 31 -14.79 2.24 18.04
CA LEU A 31 -14.37 3.54 17.50
C LEU A 31 -13.69 4.42 18.57
N GLU A 32 -13.94 4.18 19.86
CA GLU A 32 -13.27 4.87 20.96
C GLU A 32 -11.75 4.60 21.06
N LYS A 33 -11.27 3.56 20.38
CA LYS A 33 -9.83 3.23 20.28
C LYS A 33 -9.15 3.96 19.11
N TRP A 34 -9.93 4.50 18.19
CA TRP A 34 -9.40 5.15 16.99
C TRP A 34 -8.87 6.56 17.30
N GLY A 35 -7.85 6.98 16.55
CA GLY A 35 -7.16 8.26 16.78
C GLY A 35 -6.23 8.27 18.00
N LYS A 36 -5.93 7.10 18.61
CA LYS A 36 -5.04 6.96 19.74
C LYS A 36 -3.80 6.14 19.37
N GLY A 37 -2.63 6.58 19.80
CA GLY A 37 -1.37 5.92 19.48
C GLY A 37 -1.14 5.85 17.96
N TYR A 38 -1.03 4.65 17.41
CA TYR A 38 -0.84 4.43 15.97
C TYR A 38 -2.16 4.26 15.19
N ALA A 39 -3.29 4.22 15.88
CA ALA A 39 -4.59 4.05 15.25
C ALA A 39 -4.99 5.32 14.49
N LYS A 40 -5.45 5.14 13.26
CA LYS A 40 -6.04 6.19 12.43
C LYS A 40 -7.44 6.54 12.94
N THR A 41 -7.94 7.71 12.56
CA THR A 41 -9.30 8.19 12.91
C THR A 41 -10.34 7.67 11.92
N LEU A 42 -11.61 7.82 12.28
CA LEU A 42 -12.75 7.56 11.38
C LEU A 42 -12.65 8.40 10.10
N SER A 43 -12.23 9.66 10.20
CA SER A 43 -12.05 10.54 9.04
C SER A 43 -10.93 10.07 8.09
N HIS A 44 -9.94 9.31 8.58
CA HIS A 44 -8.94 8.69 7.71
C HIS A 44 -9.55 7.52 6.93
N LEU A 45 -10.32 6.64 7.59
CA LEU A 45 -11.02 5.55 6.90
C LEU A 45 -12.01 6.10 5.86
N PHE A 46 -12.74 7.14 6.23
CA PHE A 46 -13.69 7.78 5.33
C PHE A 46 -13.01 8.28 4.06
N ARG A 47 -11.86 8.97 4.19
CA ARG A 47 -11.08 9.43 3.03
C ARG A 47 -10.52 8.29 2.20
N GLU A 48 -10.04 7.20 2.82
CA GLU A 48 -9.57 6.02 2.09
C GLU A 48 -10.69 5.34 1.28
N ILE A 49 -11.94 5.36 1.79
CA ILE A 49 -13.10 4.88 1.05
C ILE A 49 -13.46 5.86 -0.08
N GLU A 50 -13.47 7.15 0.22
CA GLU A 50 -13.82 8.22 -0.72
C GLU A 50 -12.85 8.29 -1.91
N SER A 51 -11.55 8.12 -1.65
CA SER A 51 -10.52 8.04 -2.69
C SER A 51 -10.51 6.73 -3.46
N GLY A 52 -11.23 5.70 -2.99
CA GLY A 52 -11.19 4.37 -3.60
C GLY A 52 -9.99 3.51 -3.19
N GLU A 53 -9.19 3.95 -2.19
CA GLU A 53 -8.04 3.19 -1.69
C GLU A 53 -8.42 1.96 -0.86
N CYS A 54 -9.65 1.85 -0.42
CA CYS A 54 -10.15 0.66 0.25
C CYS A 54 -11.67 0.50 0.10
N THR A 55 -12.13 -0.73 0.30
CA THR A 55 -13.55 -1.08 0.31
C THR A 55 -13.93 -1.68 1.65
N ILE A 56 -15.15 -1.40 2.10
CA ILE A 56 -15.75 -2.10 3.24
C ILE A 56 -16.74 -3.13 2.72
N LEU A 57 -16.54 -4.37 3.12
CA LEU A 57 -17.35 -5.52 2.72
C LEU A 57 -18.08 -6.11 3.92
N GLU A 58 -19.31 -6.59 3.71
CA GLU A 58 -20.00 -7.45 4.65
C GLU A 58 -19.94 -8.90 4.18
N GLU A 59 -19.32 -9.76 4.97
CA GLU A 59 -19.27 -11.19 4.69
C GLU A 59 -19.72 -11.98 5.92
N ARG A 60 -20.77 -12.81 5.76
CA ARG A 60 -21.29 -13.69 6.81
C ARG A 60 -21.61 -12.97 8.12
N GLY A 61 -22.16 -11.76 8.03
CA GLY A 61 -22.51 -10.93 9.19
C GLY A 61 -21.33 -10.26 9.89
N ASN A 62 -20.14 -10.29 9.29
CA ASN A 62 -18.98 -9.56 9.75
C ASN A 62 -18.61 -8.50 8.73
N ILE A 63 -17.97 -7.43 9.21
CA ILE A 63 -17.42 -6.36 8.38
C ILE A 63 -15.93 -6.56 8.21
N LEU A 64 -15.43 -6.36 7.00
CA LEU A 64 -14.01 -6.35 6.72
C LEU A 64 -13.64 -5.21 5.77
N ARG A 65 -12.44 -4.70 5.94
CA ARG A 65 -11.81 -3.73 5.05
C ARG A 65 -10.97 -4.50 4.02
N GLU A 66 -11.13 -4.21 2.74
CA GLU A 66 -10.31 -4.77 1.68
C GLU A 66 -9.43 -3.68 1.08
N ILE A 67 -8.15 -4.00 0.87
CA ILE A 67 -7.16 -3.15 0.21
C ILE A 67 -6.46 -3.97 -0.85
N GLU A 68 -6.27 -3.38 -2.01
CA GLU A 68 -5.43 -3.92 -3.07
C GLU A 68 -4.17 -3.07 -3.23
N PHE A 69 -3.07 -3.71 -3.62
CA PHE A 69 -1.80 -3.01 -3.87
C PHE A 69 -0.93 -3.78 -4.84
N ALA A 70 -0.16 -3.03 -5.63
CA ALA A 70 0.90 -3.55 -6.46
C ALA A 70 2.23 -3.43 -5.70
N MET A 71 3.01 -4.51 -5.74
CA MET A 71 4.31 -4.58 -5.07
C MET A 71 5.36 -5.08 -6.04
N CYS A 72 6.58 -4.54 -5.97
CA CYS A 72 7.67 -5.13 -6.71
C CYS A 72 8.94 -5.31 -5.88
N GLU A 73 9.70 -6.33 -6.24
CA GLU A 73 11.10 -6.45 -5.93
C GLU A 73 11.90 -5.90 -7.11
N MET A 74 12.79 -4.93 -6.84
CA MET A 74 13.58 -4.29 -7.89
C MET A 74 15.02 -4.76 -7.83
N PHE A 75 15.53 -5.16 -8.97
CA PHE A 75 16.89 -5.70 -9.12
C PHE A 75 17.69 -4.91 -10.14
N TYR A 76 19.00 -4.91 -9.94
CA TYR A 76 19.99 -4.45 -10.88
C TYR A 76 21.16 -5.43 -10.96
N HIS A 77 21.63 -5.72 -12.17
CA HIS A 77 22.77 -6.59 -12.41
C HIS A 77 23.93 -5.78 -13.04
N ASP A 78 25.09 -5.72 -12.36
CA ASP A 78 26.25 -4.94 -12.81
C ASP A 78 27.16 -5.68 -13.82
N GLY A 79 26.72 -6.87 -14.28
CA GLY A 79 27.48 -7.80 -15.12
C GLY A 79 28.17 -8.90 -14.32
N LYS A 80 28.29 -8.79 -12.99
CA LYS A 80 28.91 -9.76 -12.09
C LYS A 80 28.01 -10.13 -10.92
N ASN A 81 27.45 -9.15 -10.24
CA ASN A 81 26.64 -9.32 -9.04
C ASN A 81 25.20 -8.86 -9.29
N LEU A 82 24.26 -9.47 -8.59
CA LEU A 82 22.87 -9.05 -8.54
C LEU A 82 22.63 -8.24 -7.27
N PHE A 83 21.97 -7.09 -7.40
CA PHE A 83 21.61 -6.22 -6.29
C PHE A 83 20.09 -6.09 -6.21
N LYS A 84 19.57 -6.07 -4.98
CA LYS A 84 18.15 -5.81 -4.69
C LYS A 84 18.02 -4.43 -4.05
N LEU A 85 17.07 -3.64 -4.51
CA LEU A 85 16.71 -2.38 -3.88
C LEU A 85 15.87 -2.65 -2.65
N ILE A 86 16.22 -2.05 -1.52
CA ILE A 86 15.46 -2.16 -0.28
C ILE A 86 15.10 -0.79 0.29
N GLU A 87 13.89 -0.67 0.85
CA GLU A 87 13.51 0.48 1.68
C GLU A 87 14.22 0.35 3.03
N GLN A 88 15.33 1.06 3.20
CA GLN A 88 16.14 0.98 4.41
C GLN A 88 15.49 1.64 5.61
N LYS A 89 15.03 2.89 5.43
CA LYS A 89 14.50 3.69 6.54
C LYS A 89 13.60 4.82 6.06
N GLN A 90 12.77 5.29 6.98
CA GLN A 90 12.01 6.53 6.88
C GLN A 90 12.48 7.50 7.97
N VAL A 91 12.75 8.74 7.60
CA VAL A 91 13.10 9.83 8.52
C VAL A 91 11.99 10.86 8.49
N PHE A 92 11.31 11.05 9.62
CA PHE A 92 10.22 12.00 9.79
C PHE A 92 10.74 13.41 10.08
N ASN A 93 9.97 14.44 9.73
CA ASN A 93 10.35 15.84 9.96
C ASN A 93 10.52 16.19 11.45
N ASP A 94 9.95 15.40 12.36
CA ASP A 94 10.14 15.54 13.79
C ASP A 94 11.40 14.84 14.33
N GLY A 95 12.25 14.30 13.45
CA GLY A 95 13.51 13.64 13.75
C GLY A 95 13.40 12.15 14.08
N ARG A 96 12.21 11.58 14.20
CA ARG A 96 12.05 10.13 14.37
C ARG A 96 12.53 9.38 13.14
N THR A 97 13.16 8.24 13.37
CA THR A 97 13.56 7.32 12.30
C THR A 97 12.86 5.99 12.49
N ARG A 98 12.33 5.45 11.41
CA ARG A 98 11.75 4.11 11.34
C ARG A 98 12.55 3.26 10.37
N ILE A 99 13.17 2.20 10.90
CA ILE A 99 13.79 1.18 10.05
C ILE A 99 12.69 0.34 9.44
N ARG A 100 12.85 0.00 8.18
CA ARG A 100 11.90 -0.84 7.44
C ARG A 100 12.55 -2.19 7.15
N ASP A 101 11.76 -3.22 7.33
CA ASP A 101 12.12 -4.59 6.97
C ASP A 101 11.00 -5.10 6.06
N LYS A 102 11.05 -4.65 4.82
CA LYS A 102 10.10 -5.03 3.78
C LYS A 102 10.77 -5.93 2.76
N GLU A 103 10.06 -6.97 2.36
CA GLU A 103 10.49 -7.83 1.26
C GLU A 103 10.42 -7.11 -0.09
N SER A 104 9.40 -6.29 -0.32
CA SER A 104 9.23 -5.49 -1.53
C SER A 104 10.03 -4.20 -1.50
N SER A 105 10.57 -3.79 -2.65
CA SER A 105 11.23 -2.50 -2.84
C SER A 105 10.22 -1.35 -2.85
N VAL A 106 9.19 -1.46 -3.67
CA VAL A 106 8.07 -0.49 -3.80
C VAL A 106 6.75 -1.20 -3.54
N SER A 107 5.82 -0.49 -2.93
CA SER A 107 4.46 -1.00 -2.66
C SER A 107 3.46 0.14 -2.72
N GLU A 108 2.66 0.18 -3.79
CA GLU A 108 1.68 1.22 -4.04
C GLU A 108 0.25 0.69 -3.90
N LYS A 109 -0.60 1.47 -3.23
CA LYS A 109 -2.02 1.15 -3.12
C LYS A 109 -2.73 1.37 -4.45
N MET A 110 -3.58 0.42 -4.77
CA MET A 110 -4.48 0.51 -5.92
C MET A 110 -5.76 1.25 -5.54
N MET A 111 -6.23 2.08 -6.44
CA MET A 111 -7.61 2.54 -6.41
C MET A 111 -8.52 1.46 -6.99
N ILE A 112 -9.79 1.47 -6.62
CA ILE A 112 -10.75 0.48 -7.11
C ILE A 112 -10.82 0.53 -8.63
N GLY A 113 -10.53 -0.63 -9.26
CA GLY A 113 -10.57 -0.80 -10.70
C GLY A 113 -9.31 -0.37 -11.46
N GLU A 114 -8.26 0.08 -10.76
CA GLU A 114 -6.95 0.28 -11.38
C GLU A 114 -6.35 -1.04 -11.87
N ASP A 115 -5.57 -0.96 -12.94
CA ASP A 115 -4.73 -2.06 -13.41
C ASP A 115 -3.49 -2.19 -12.50
N PRO A 116 -3.13 -3.40 -12.04
CA PRO A 116 -1.98 -3.60 -11.15
C PRO A 116 -0.65 -3.15 -11.76
N LEU A 117 -0.45 -3.37 -13.06
CA LEU A 117 0.78 -2.98 -13.75
C LEU A 117 0.89 -1.45 -13.88
N GLU A 118 -0.20 -0.78 -14.24
CA GLU A 118 -0.26 0.68 -14.31
C GLU A 118 -0.02 1.31 -12.94
N THR A 119 -0.64 0.74 -11.87
CA THR A 119 -0.40 1.17 -10.49
C THR A 119 1.07 1.04 -10.10
N LEU A 120 1.71 -0.09 -10.44
CA LEU A 120 3.13 -0.31 -10.15
C LEU A 120 4.01 0.72 -10.86
N ILE A 121 3.81 0.93 -12.17
CA ILE A 121 4.60 1.89 -12.96
C ILE A 121 4.50 3.30 -12.36
N ARG A 122 3.28 3.72 -12.01
CA ARG A 122 3.03 5.00 -11.34
C ARG A 122 3.74 5.09 -9.99
N GLY A 123 3.61 4.07 -9.13
CA GLY A 123 4.24 4.05 -7.81
C GLY A 123 5.77 4.13 -7.88
N VAL A 124 6.39 3.42 -8.83
CA VAL A 124 7.84 3.46 -9.04
C VAL A 124 8.29 4.84 -9.54
N GLU A 125 7.53 5.48 -10.43
CA GLU A 125 7.82 6.83 -10.88
C GLU A 125 7.68 7.85 -9.73
N GLU A 126 6.63 7.76 -8.92
CA GLU A 126 6.38 8.66 -7.79
C GLU A 126 7.43 8.51 -6.68
N GLU A 127 7.78 7.27 -6.29
CA GLU A 127 8.70 7.02 -5.17
C GLU A 127 10.18 7.16 -5.55
N LEU A 128 10.56 6.74 -6.78
CA LEU A 128 11.96 6.64 -7.19
C LEU A 128 12.35 7.56 -8.34
N GLY A 129 11.39 8.18 -9.03
CA GLY A 129 11.61 8.97 -10.23
C GLY A 129 12.04 8.13 -11.45
N ILE A 130 11.74 6.83 -11.45
CA ILE A 130 12.14 5.90 -12.51
C ILE A 130 10.93 5.60 -13.40
N ILE A 131 11.11 5.78 -14.71
CA ILE A 131 10.11 5.35 -15.69
C ILE A 131 10.46 3.92 -16.12
N LEU A 132 9.58 2.97 -15.80
CA LEU A 132 9.71 1.56 -16.18
C LEU A 132 9.06 1.31 -17.55
N GLY A 133 9.73 0.51 -18.38
CA GLY A 133 9.11 -0.10 -19.55
C GLY A 133 8.49 -1.46 -19.18
N GLU A 134 7.39 -1.84 -19.81
CA GLU A 134 6.71 -3.12 -19.55
C GLU A 134 7.64 -4.34 -19.68
N SER A 135 8.60 -4.30 -20.62
CA SER A 135 9.58 -5.38 -20.82
C SER A 135 10.57 -5.58 -19.65
N GLN A 136 10.59 -4.66 -18.68
CA GLN A 136 11.43 -4.74 -17.49
C GLN A 136 10.69 -5.37 -16.31
N ILE A 137 9.39 -5.66 -16.47
CA ILE A 137 8.48 -6.07 -15.40
C ILE A 137 8.03 -7.50 -15.67
N GLU A 138 8.15 -8.35 -14.67
CA GLU A 138 7.65 -9.72 -14.67
C GLU A 138 6.62 -9.88 -13.55
N GLU A 139 5.41 -10.35 -13.88
CA GLU A 139 4.40 -10.69 -12.90
C GLU A 139 4.75 -12.03 -12.24
N VAL A 140 4.84 -12.03 -10.91
CA VAL A 140 5.20 -13.22 -10.12
C VAL A 140 3.96 -13.93 -9.59
N GLY A 141 2.87 -13.20 -9.38
CA GLY A 141 1.58 -13.73 -8.92
C GLY A 141 0.98 -12.94 -7.77
N ASP A 142 -0.16 -13.40 -7.30
CA ASP A 142 -0.96 -12.73 -6.27
C ASP A 142 -0.72 -13.29 -4.88
N VAL A 143 -0.79 -12.41 -3.89
CA VAL A 143 -0.82 -12.77 -2.48
C VAL A 143 -2.12 -12.28 -1.83
N LYS A 144 -2.69 -13.11 -0.94
CA LYS A 144 -3.87 -12.73 -0.14
C LYS A 144 -3.59 -12.99 1.32
N LYS A 145 -3.76 -11.97 2.15
CA LYS A 145 -3.61 -12.06 3.60
C LYS A 145 -4.81 -11.42 4.28
N THR A 146 -5.25 -12.02 5.38
CA THR A 146 -6.33 -11.46 6.20
C THR A 146 -5.87 -11.41 7.64
N GLU A 147 -5.90 -10.23 8.26
CA GLU A 147 -5.45 -10.02 9.63
C GLU A 147 -6.20 -8.88 10.31
N SER A 148 -6.05 -8.77 11.64
CA SER A 148 -6.58 -7.64 12.39
C SER A 148 -5.86 -6.35 12.01
N SER A 149 -6.61 -5.30 11.71
CA SER A 149 -6.04 -4.01 11.33
C SER A 149 -5.34 -3.33 12.52
N GLN A 150 -4.07 -3.00 12.35
CA GLN A 150 -3.37 -2.16 13.32
C GLN A 150 -3.80 -0.69 13.22
N SER A 151 -4.08 -0.22 12.01
CA SER A 151 -4.51 1.16 11.76
C SER A 151 -5.94 1.44 12.20
N PHE A 152 -6.81 0.42 12.18
CA PHE A 152 -8.23 0.53 12.53
C PHE A 152 -8.62 -0.60 13.48
N PRO A 153 -8.29 -0.50 14.78
CA PRO A 153 -8.56 -1.55 15.76
C PRO A 153 -10.01 -2.01 15.73
N GLY A 154 -10.21 -3.33 15.73
CA GLY A 154 -11.52 -3.96 15.63
C GLY A 154 -11.98 -4.27 14.21
N LEU A 155 -11.37 -3.69 13.18
CA LEU A 155 -11.56 -4.15 11.80
C LEU A 155 -10.61 -5.30 11.46
N ILE A 156 -11.11 -6.23 10.68
CA ILE A 156 -10.30 -7.21 9.95
C ILE A 156 -9.98 -6.59 8.59
N THR A 157 -8.72 -6.64 8.17
CA THR A 157 -8.31 -6.20 6.84
C THR A 157 -7.90 -7.38 6.00
N ARG A 158 -8.46 -7.46 4.80
CA ARG A 158 -8.02 -8.33 3.71
C ARG A 158 -7.11 -7.54 2.80
N TYR A 159 -5.90 -8.02 2.64
CA TYR A 159 -4.91 -7.50 1.71
C TYR A 159 -4.88 -8.38 0.47
N LYS A 160 -4.92 -7.78 -0.70
CA LYS A 160 -4.68 -8.41 -1.99
C LYS A 160 -3.47 -7.72 -2.60
N GLY A 161 -2.40 -8.47 -2.81
CA GLY A 161 -1.17 -7.97 -3.39
C GLY A 161 -0.92 -8.60 -4.76
N HIS A 162 -0.58 -7.79 -5.74
CA HIS A 162 -0.08 -8.20 -7.05
C HIS A 162 1.43 -8.02 -7.03
N ASN A 163 2.16 -9.14 -7.16
CA ASN A 163 3.62 -9.14 -7.01
C ASN A 163 4.29 -9.13 -8.37
N PHE A 164 5.29 -8.27 -8.48
CA PHE A 164 6.12 -8.11 -9.66
C PHE A 164 7.60 -8.18 -9.30
N THR A 165 8.41 -8.54 -10.29
CA THR A 165 9.86 -8.37 -10.26
C THR A 165 10.24 -7.39 -11.37
N CYS A 166 11.10 -6.42 -11.05
CA CYS A 166 11.56 -5.41 -11.99
C CYS A 166 13.08 -5.43 -12.10
N PHE A 167 13.60 -5.38 -13.34
CA PHE A 167 15.02 -5.30 -13.60
C PHE A 167 15.36 -3.94 -14.21
N LEU A 168 16.16 -3.14 -13.46
CA LEU A 168 16.61 -1.83 -13.94
C LEU A 168 17.77 -1.96 -14.94
N ASN A 169 17.78 -1.07 -15.91
CA ASN A 169 18.93 -0.90 -16.78
C ASN A 169 19.97 0.07 -16.17
N GLN A 170 21.11 0.21 -16.82
CA GLN A 170 22.22 1.02 -16.31
C GLN A 170 21.89 2.51 -16.19
N ASP A 171 21.05 3.05 -17.07
CA ASP A 171 20.67 4.46 -17.06
C ASP A 171 19.69 4.81 -15.93
N GLN A 172 18.96 3.80 -15.44
CA GLN A 172 18.04 3.91 -14.31
C GLN A 172 18.72 3.64 -12.95
N TYR A 173 19.89 2.99 -12.95
CA TYR A 173 20.60 2.62 -11.74
C TYR A 173 21.32 3.82 -11.12
N SER A 174 21.07 4.08 -9.83
CA SER A 174 21.81 5.04 -9.02
C SER A 174 22.62 4.31 -7.95
N HIS A 175 23.93 4.39 -7.99
CA HIS A 175 24.82 3.74 -7.00
C HIS A 175 24.52 4.16 -5.55
N ASN A 176 24.07 5.40 -5.34
CA ASN A 176 23.74 5.91 -4.02
C ASN A 176 22.31 5.54 -3.56
N GLY A 177 21.59 4.74 -4.34
CA GLY A 177 20.18 4.47 -4.11
C GLY A 177 19.28 5.64 -4.46
N TYR A 178 18.11 5.71 -3.82
CA TYR A 178 17.07 6.73 -4.11
C TYR A 178 16.55 7.32 -2.82
N VAL A 179 15.98 8.51 -2.91
CA VAL A 179 15.32 9.18 -1.78
C VAL A 179 14.00 9.77 -2.26
N GLU A 180 12.91 9.27 -1.69
CA GLU A 180 11.59 9.86 -1.85
C GLU A 180 11.41 10.96 -0.79
N ILE A 181 11.05 12.16 -1.19
CA ILE A 181 10.77 13.29 -0.29
C ILE A 181 9.28 13.54 -0.25
N GLN A 182 8.66 13.22 0.89
CA GLN A 182 7.25 13.49 1.17
C GLN A 182 7.08 14.69 2.10
N LYS A 183 5.86 15.16 2.28
CA LYS A 183 5.54 16.33 3.11
C LYS A 183 5.96 16.17 4.58
N ASP A 184 5.91 14.97 5.13
CA ASP A 184 6.11 14.66 6.55
C ASP A 184 7.33 13.78 6.83
N LYS A 185 7.93 13.19 5.79
CA LYS A 185 9.06 12.26 5.91
C LYS A 185 9.89 12.19 4.63
N SER A 186 11.08 11.61 4.74
CA SER A 186 11.89 11.13 3.61
C SER A 186 12.09 9.63 3.74
N THR A 187 11.93 8.90 2.64
CA THR A 187 12.17 7.45 2.54
C THR A 187 13.46 7.20 1.79
N TYR A 188 14.34 6.37 2.35
CA TYR A 188 15.65 6.07 1.79
C TYR A 188 15.70 4.64 1.29
N PHE A 189 16.09 4.48 0.04
CA PHE A 189 16.28 3.21 -0.63
C PHE A 189 17.75 2.99 -0.93
N ILE A 190 18.26 1.79 -0.63
CA ILE A 190 19.65 1.39 -0.87
C ILE A 190 19.71 0.07 -1.63
N TRP A 191 20.84 -0.18 -2.26
CA TRP A 191 21.13 -1.45 -2.89
C TRP A 191 21.83 -2.39 -1.92
N GLU A 192 21.38 -3.63 -1.84
CA GLU A 192 22.05 -4.73 -1.15
C GLU A 192 22.39 -5.83 -2.15
N GLU A 193 23.56 -6.43 -2.01
CA GLU A 193 23.94 -7.58 -2.83
C GLU A 193 23.01 -8.76 -2.51
N TYR A 194 22.37 -9.26 -3.55
CA TYR A 194 21.42 -10.35 -3.44
C TYR A 194 22.11 -11.69 -3.69
N THR A 195 22.17 -12.52 -2.63
CA THR A 195 22.67 -13.89 -2.69
C THR A 195 21.48 -14.82 -2.53
N SER A 196 21.15 -15.57 -3.60
CA SER A 196 20.08 -16.58 -3.62
C SER A 196 20.39 -17.77 -2.73
#